data_acb3d07bf64ba432d1b8ad9ff30f2983
#
_entry.id   acb3d07bf64ba432d1b8ad9ff30f2983
#
_cell.length_a   1.000
_cell.length_b   1.000
_cell.length_c   1.000
_cell.angle_alpha   90.00
_cell.angle_beta   90.00
_cell.angle_gamma   90.00
#
_symmetry.space_group_name_H-M   'P 1'
#
loop_
_entity.id
_entity.type
_entity.pdbx_description
1 polymer ?
#
loop_
_entity_poly.entity_id
_entity_poly.type
_entity_poly.pdbx_seq_one_letter_code
_entity_poly.pdbx_strand_id
1 'polypeptide(L)'
;MKIILMLLPILFSSQFIAAAEIDRIWLTHKTNDPSKIVVNWMSDEPGDSVVHFGLSVEYGETVRIDDETTIHHVEIPLKHRDTSYHYSVSTGEQRSADATFKAYPTDILRVAVVADWQGKPDLSAIVNDDVHLLLTAGDNIARLWDKCGEGEKDCIKPYEELIEEYPKLFRSTPFMPALGNHDREIRPRGSKPPAESAYDVDALAFKRFFELPDDEWKWHFDLTEFDLRLVALDFNHISDFGTTWQTCHAFDENSEQFHWYRKLMKQPHGYVVTLYNERNASVRNQAQKQWHEQFLRGTCCITGFGYFAERAEVDGVPYYNTSLSGKGNQYPDPNSKILADEDSYILLTVKRGGAMSVEIKSLNSTVLDRQIYERR
;
A
#
# COMPACT_ATOMS: atom_id res chain seq x y z
N MET A 1 -29.04 -41.03 -66.82
CA MET A 1 -27.90 -40.39 -66.10
C MET A 1 -28.52 -39.72 -64.88
N LYS A 2 -28.42 -40.37 -63.69
CA LYS A 2 -28.98 -39.82 -62.44
C LYS A 2 -27.86 -39.06 -61.70
N ILE A 3 -28.05 -37.77 -61.56
CA ILE A 3 -27.15 -36.90 -60.79
C ILE A 3 -27.55 -37.01 -59.30
N ILE A 4 -26.68 -37.56 -58.45
CA ILE A 4 -26.81 -37.59 -57.02
C ILE A 4 -26.16 -36.30 -56.48
N LEU A 5 -27.01 -35.41 -55.92
CA LEU A 5 -26.56 -34.22 -55.24
C LEU A 5 -26.18 -34.62 -53.80
N MET A 6 -24.88 -34.66 -53.46
CA MET A 6 -24.41 -34.82 -52.09
C MET A 6 -24.46 -33.50 -51.37
N LEU A 7 -25.38 -33.35 -50.40
CA LEU A 7 -25.38 -32.23 -49.43
C LEU A 7 -24.34 -32.54 -48.35
N LEU A 8 -23.26 -31.75 -48.33
CA LEU A 8 -22.33 -31.77 -47.17
C LEU A 8 -22.95 -30.92 -46.03
N PRO A 9 -23.05 -31.45 -44.80
CA PRO A 9 -23.47 -30.65 -43.65
C PRO A 9 -22.32 -29.70 -43.27
N ILE A 10 -22.55 -28.41 -43.29
CA ILE A 10 -21.66 -27.40 -42.70
C ILE A 10 -21.88 -27.43 -41.19
N LEU A 11 -20.96 -28.05 -40.47
CA LEU A 11 -20.85 -27.96 -39.01
C LEU A 11 -20.36 -26.57 -38.63
N PHE A 12 -21.23 -25.69 -38.22
CA PHE A 12 -20.86 -24.47 -37.48
C PHE A 12 -20.37 -24.89 -36.10
N SER A 13 -19.07 -24.99 -35.90
CA SER A 13 -18.50 -25.01 -34.55
C SER A 13 -18.60 -23.59 -33.98
N SER A 14 -19.57 -23.33 -33.12
CA SER A 14 -19.54 -22.15 -32.24
C SER A 14 -18.35 -22.32 -31.29
N GLN A 15 -17.26 -21.66 -31.58
CA GLN A 15 -16.22 -21.44 -30.58
C GLN A 15 -16.83 -20.52 -29.51
N PHE A 16 -17.20 -21.09 -28.38
CA PHE A 16 -17.39 -20.32 -27.15
C PHE A 16 -16.01 -19.75 -26.79
N ILE A 17 -15.76 -18.49 -27.14
CA ILE A 17 -14.68 -17.72 -26.53
C ILE A 17 -15.14 -17.59 -25.08
N ALA A 18 -14.47 -18.27 -24.17
CA ALA A 18 -14.67 -18.01 -22.74
C ALA A 18 -14.37 -16.52 -22.52
N ALA A 19 -15.26 -15.80 -21.86
CA ALA A 19 -15.01 -14.44 -21.45
C ALA A 19 -13.69 -14.41 -20.64
N ALA A 20 -12.84 -13.42 -20.88
CA ALA A 20 -11.60 -13.30 -20.15
C ALA A 20 -11.90 -13.18 -18.65
N GLU A 21 -11.13 -13.87 -17.82
CA GLU A 21 -11.29 -13.84 -16.37
C GLU A 21 -10.64 -12.56 -15.81
N ILE A 22 -11.32 -11.86 -14.90
CA ILE A 22 -10.75 -10.73 -14.16
C ILE A 22 -9.79 -11.30 -13.10
N ASP A 23 -8.51 -11.00 -13.20
CA ASP A 23 -7.45 -11.52 -12.31
C ASP A 23 -6.67 -10.44 -11.56
N ARG A 24 -6.68 -9.18 -12.04
CA ARG A 24 -6.03 -8.02 -11.39
C ARG A 24 -6.97 -7.41 -10.36
N ILE A 25 -6.94 -7.95 -9.14
CA ILE A 25 -7.80 -7.56 -8.02
C ILE A 25 -6.93 -7.21 -6.82
N TRP A 26 -7.24 -6.09 -6.15
CA TRP A 26 -6.60 -5.70 -4.89
C TRP A 26 -7.59 -5.04 -3.94
N LEU A 27 -7.23 -5.00 -2.65
CA LEU A 27 -8.07 -4.47 -1.59
C LEU A 27 -7.42 -3.24 -0.97
N THR A 28 -8.21 -2.19 -0.72
CA THR A 28 -7.76 -0.96 -0.04
C THR A 28 -8.82 -0.45 0.95
N HIS A 29 -8.52 0.65 1.64
CA HIS A 29 -9.51 1.45 2.36
C HIS A 29 -9.47 2.87 1.85
N LYS A 30 -10.61 3.43 1.44
CA LYS A 30 -10.74 4.84 1.00
C LYS A 30 -11.28 5.78 2.06
N THR A 31 -11.70 5.22 3.18
CA THR A 31 -12.21 5.98 4.33
C THR A 31 -11.53 5.49 5.61
N ASN A 32 -11.49 6.33 6.63
CA ASN A 32 -11.02 5.96 7.97
C ASN A 32 -12.11 5.17 8.74
N ASP A 33 -12.59 4.09 8.12
CA ASP A 33 -13.63 3.21 8.69
C ASP A 33 -13.28 1.74 8.42
N PRO A 34 -12.74 0.99 9.40
CA PRO A 34 -12.35 -0.40 9.22
C PRO A 34 -13.54 -1.37 9.05
N SER A 35 -14.77 -0.88 9.17
CA SER A 35 -15.98 -1.66 8.85
C SER A 35 -16.34 -1.64 7.36
N LYS A 36 -15.48 -1.06 6.52
CA LYS A 36 -15.62 -1.01 5.06
C LYS A 36 -14.31 -1.36 4.39
N ILE A 37 -14.39 -1.91 3.20
CA ILE A 37 -13.22 -2.21 2.37
C ILE A 37 -13.55 -1.87 0.91
N VAL A 38 -12.56 -1.39 0.18
CA VAL A 38 -12.67 -1.20 -1.26
C VAL A 38 -12.13 -2.44 -1.96
N VAL A 39 -12.96 -3.06 -2.79
CA VAL A 39 -12.54 -4.07 -3.75
C VAL A 39 -12.24 -3.36 -5.04
N ASN A 40 -10.99 -3.43 -5.47
CA ASN A 40 -10.50 -2.80 -6.68
C ASN A 40 -10.18 -3.88 -7.72
N TRP A 41 -10.42 -3.58 -9.01
CA TRP A 41 -9.98 -4.47 -10.09
C TRP A 41 -9.83 -3.72 -11.40
N MET A 42 -9.23 -4.41 -12.36
CA MET A 42 -9.16 -3.95 -13.74
C MET A 42 -9.88 -4.90 -14.67
N SER A 43 -10.58 -4.34 -15.64
CA SER A 43 -11.20 -5.06 -16.76
C SER A 43 -10.53 -4.67 -18.08
N ASP A 44 -10.62 -5.57 -19.07
CA ASP A 44 -10.06 -5.32 -20.42
C ASP A 44 -10.89 -4.29 -21.21
N GLU A 45 -12.21 -4.28 -20.99
CA GLU A 45 -13.15 -3.36 -21.64
C GLU A 45 -13.87 -2.52 -20.58
N PRO A 46 -14.23 -1.27 -20.88
CA PRO A 46 -15.04 -0.45 -19.99
C PRO A 46 -16.40 -1.08 -19.71
N GLY A 47 -16.88 -0.95 -18.49
CA GLY A 47 -18.21 -1.43 -18.10
C GLY A 47 -18.53 -1.14 -16.64
N ASP A 48 -19.63 -1.70 -16.18
CA ASP A 48 -20.13 -1.54 -14.82
C ASP A 48 -19.22 -2.19 -13.76
N SER A 49 -19.38 -1.75 -12.53
CA SER A 49 -18.59 -2.21 -11.39
C SER A 49 -19.49 -3.00 -10.44
N VAL A 50 -19.33 -4.32 -10.36
CA VAL A 50 -20.16 -5.18 -9.50
C VAL A 50 -19.31 -6.04 -8.59
N VAL A 51 -19.61 -6.02 -7.28
CA VAL A 51 -19.02 -6.91 -6.26
C VAL A 51 -20.11 -7.77 -5.64
N HIS A 52 -19.96 -9.07 -5.75
CA HIS A 52 -20.75 -10.06 -5.00
C HIS A 52 -19.93 -10.49 -3.79
N PHE A 53 -20.51 -10.47 -2.59
CA PHE A 53 -19.77 -10.80 -1.37
C PHE A 53 -20.64 -11.40 -0.28
N GLY A 54 -20.04 -12.07 0.69
CA GLY A 54 -20.71 -12.70 1.81
C GLY A 54 -19.83 -13.63 2.61
N LEU A 55 -20.41 -14.44 3.46
CA LEU A 55 -19.68 -15.38 4.35
C LEU A 55 -19.48 -16.77 3.73
N SER A 56 -19.94 -16.97 2.51
CA SER A 56 -19.79 -18.22 1.76
C SER A 56 -19.72 -17.94 0.25
N VAL A 57 -19.46 -18.94 -0.55
CA VAL A 57 -19.41 -18.87 -2.02
C VAL A 57 -20.75 -18.52 -2.68
N GLU A 58 -21.88 -18.57 -1.95
CA GLU A 58 -23.19 -18.08 -2.40
C GLU A 58 -23.32 -16.56 -2.28
N TYR A 59 -22.35 -15.90 -1.63
CA TYR A 59 -22.22 -14.47 -1.38
C TYR A 59 -23.35 -13.86 -0.55
N GLY A 60 -24.54 -13.70 -1.09
CA GLY A 60 -25.73 -13.17 -0.41
C GLY A 60 -25.91 -11.67 -0.49
N GLU A 61 -24.85 -10.90 -0.76
CA GLU A 61 -24.88 -9.45 -0.92
C GLU A 61 -24.24 -9.03 -2.23
N THR A 62 -24.69 -7.88 -2.77
CA THR A 62 -24.16 -7.32 -4.01
C THR A 62 -24.13 -5.80 -3.91
N VAL A 63 -23.03 -5.18 -4.32
CA VAL A 63 -22.93 -3.75 -4.57
C VAL A 63 -22.62 -3.54 -6.04
N ARG A 64 -23.34 -2.60 -6.68
CA ARG A 64 -23.21 -2.27 -8.10
C ARG A 64 -23.08 -0.77 -8.27
N ILE A 65 -22.19 -0.35 -9.14
CA ILE A 65 -22.06 1.02 -9.64
C ILE A 65 -22.20 0.95 -11.15
N ASP A 66 -23.16 1.70 -11.69
CA ASP A 66 -23.43 1.78 -13.13
C ASP A 66 -22.56 2.89 -13.72
N ASP A 67 -21.28 2.60 -13.96
CA ASP A 67 -20.28 3.45 -14.59
C ASP A 67 -19.60 2.71 -15.75
N GLU A 68 -18.94 3.45 -16.62
CA GLU A 68 -18.20 2.94 -17.78
C GLU A 68 -16.71 3.18 -17.54
N THR A 69 -16.05 2.24 -16.85
CA THR A 69 -14.63 2.35 -16.51
C THR A 69 -13.89 1.02 -16.72
N THR A 70 -12.56 1.08 -16.81
CA THR A 70 -11.68 -0.10 -16.82
C THR A 70 -10.92 -0.27 -15.52
N ILE A 71 -10.97 0.74 -14.62
CA ILE A 71 -10.46 0.65 -13.25
C ILE A 71 -11.64 0.82 -12.33
N HIS A 72 -11.87 -0.14 -11.47
CA HIS A 72 -13.05 -0.24 -10.66
C HIS A 72 -12.69 -0.13 -9.17
N HIS A 73 -13.47 0.66 -8.41
CA HIS A 73 -13.28 0.88 -6.97
C HIS A 73 -14.64 0.80 -6.28
N VAL A 74 -14.96 -0.32 -5.69
CA VAL A 74 -16.26 -0.54 -5.03
C VAL A 74 -16.09 -0.77 -3.54
N GLU A 75 -16.58 0.17 -2.73
CA GLU A 75 -16.59 0.03 -1.28
C GLU A 75 -17.74 -0.87 -0.83
N ILE A 76 -17.43 -1.92 -0.07
CA ILE A 76 -18.39 -2.84 0.52
C ILE A 76 -18.37 -2.79 2.05
N PRO A 77 -19.53 -2.96 2.74
CA PRO A 77 -19.58 -2.99 4.20
C PRO A 77 -19.15 -4.35 4.75
N LEU A 78 -18.41 -4.33 5.88
CA LEU A 78 -18.00 -5.52 6.64
C LEU A 78 -18.83 -5.59 7.92
N LYS A 79 -19.88 -6.42 7.94
CA LYS A 79 -20.82 -6.56 9.07
C LYS A 79 -20.32 -7.49 10.17
N HIS A 80 -19.33 -8.33 9.86
CA HIS A 80 -18.82 -9.36 10.75
C HIS A 80 -17.31 -9.22 10.91
N ARG A 81 -16.80 -9.59 12.07
CA ARG A 81 -15.39 -9.61 12.43
C ARG A 81 -14.91 -11.04 12.69
N ASP A 82 -13.61 -11.27 12.82
CA ASP A 82 -13.03 -12.60 13.04
C ASP A 82 -13.54 -13.67 12.04
N THR A 83 -13.80 -13.28 10.81
CA THR A 83 -14.35 -14.17 9.78
C THR A 83 -13.72 -13.89 8.44
N SER A 84 -13.82 -14.86 7.54
CA SER A 84 -13.44 -14.68 6.15
C SER A 84 -14.67 -14.30 5.32
N TYR A 85 -14.51 -13.29 4.46
CA TYR A 85 -15.47 -12.97 3.43
C TYR A 85 -15.08 -13.63 2.13
N HIS A 86 -16.04 -14.17 1.43
CA HIS A 86 -15.98 -14.57 0.03
C HIS A 86 -16.41 -13.40 -0.84
N TYR A 87 -15.76 -13.21 -1.97
CA TYR A 87 -16.19 -12.22 -2.95
C TYR A 87 -15.78 -12.59 -4.38
N SER A 88 -16.50 -12.01 -5.33
CA SER A 88 -16.22 -12.08 -6.75
C SER A 88 -16.60 -10.75 -7.38
N VAL A 89 -15.83 -10.30 -8.35
CA VAL A 89 -16.11 -9.06 -9.10
C VAL A 89 -16.57 -9.38 -10.51
N SER A 90 -17.37 -8.48 -11.10
CA SER A 90 -17.74 -8.58 -12.51
C SER A 90 -17.86 -7.22 -13.17
N THR A 91 -17.60 -7.18 -14.49
CA THR A 91 -17.74 -6.04 -15.39
C THR A 91 -18.28 -6.56 -16.70
N GLY A 92 -19.50 -6.14 -17.08
CA GLY A 92 -20.19 -6.69 -18.22
C GLY A 92 -20.34 -8.21 -18.14
N GLU A 93 -19.77 -8.93 -19.12
CA GLU A 93 -19.75 -10.41 -19.14
C GLU A 93 -18.52 -11.04 -18.47
N GLN A 94 -17.51 -10.22 -18.12
CA GLN A 94 -16.31 -10.70 -17.42
C GLN A 94 -16.59 -10.90 -15.93
N ARG A 95 -16.00 -11.94 -15.35
CA ARG A 95 -16.12 -12.24 -13.93
C ARG A 95 -14.85 -12.88 -13.39
N SER A 96 -14.52 -12.56 -12.13
CA SER A 96 -13.42 -13.22 -11.42
C SER A 96 -13.84 -14.58 -10.85
N ALA A 97 -12.84 -15.43 -10.56
CA ALA A 97 -13.01 -16.54 -9.62
C ALA A 97 -13.38 -16.02 -8.22
N ASP A 98 -13.88 -16.93 -7.36
CA ASP A 98 -14.06 -16.65 -5.94
C ASP A 98 -12.71 -16.33 -5.27
N ALA A 99 -12.71 -15.29 -4.47
CA ALA A 99 -11.58 -14.89 -3.63
C ALA A 99 -12.04 -14.69 -2.19
N THR A 100 -11.09 -14.74 -1.26
CA THR A 100 -11.40 -14.53 0.16
C THR A 100 -10.44 -13.53 0.79
N PHE A 101 -10.93 -12.75 1.75
CA PHE A 101 -10.12 -11.95 2.64
C PHE A 101 -10.65 -12.06 4.08
N LYS A 102 -9.79 -11.74 5.05
CA LYS A 102 -10.16 -11.75 6.47
C LYS A 102 -10.67 -10.38 6.89
N ALA A 103 -11.80 -10.37 7.58
CA ALA A 103 -12.21 -9.20 8.36
C ALA A 103 -11.26 -8.98 9.54
N TYR A 104 -11.21 -7.74 10.05
CA TYR A 104 -10.35 -7.43 11.19
C TYR A 104 -10.69 -8.27 12.43
N PRO A 105 -9.67 -8.76 13.15
CA PRO A 105 -9.84 -9.61 14.33
C PRO A 105 -10.39 -8.80 15.51
N THR A 106 -10.80 -9.50 16.57
CA THR A 106 -11.22 -8.90 17.84
C THR A 106 -10.19 -9.02 18.95
N ASP A 107 -9.16 -9.87 18.83
CA ASP A 107 -8.17 -10.12 19.88
C ASP A 107 -6.74 -9.69 19.49
N ILE A 108 -6.20 -10.20 18.39
CA ILE A 108 -4.81 -9.96 17.96
C ILE A 108 -4.78 -9.48 16.50
N LEU A 109 -4.38 -8.24 16.32
CA LEU A 109 -4.13 -7.64 15.02
C LEU A 109 -2.66 -7.81 14.61
N ARG A 110 -2.44 -8.21 13.35
CA ARG A 110 -1.10 -8.24 12.73
C ARG A 110 -1.08 -7.35 11.51
N VAL A 111 -0.10 -6.46 11.46
CA VAL A 111 0.11 -5.53 10.34
C VAL A 111 1.55 -5.68 9.87
N ALA A 112 1.75 -5.95 8.59
CA ALA A 112 3.09 -5.90 8.01
C ALA A 112 3.33 -4.53 7.37
N VAL A 113 4.54 -4.00 7.55
CA VAL A 113 5.02 -2.79 6.87
C VAL A 113 6.26 -3.16 6.07
N VAL A 114 6.20 -2.94 4.77
CA VAL A 114 7.31 -3.10 3.83
C VAL A 114 7.72 -1.75 3.25
N ALA A 115 8.79 -1.69 2.48
CA ALA A 115 9.20 -0.50 1.74
C ALA A 115 10.14 -0.86 0.58
N ASP A 116 10.44 0.10 -0.29
CA ASP A 116 11.35 -0.03 -1.42
C ASP A 116 11.04 -1.29 -2.26
N TRP A 117 9.80 -1.42 -2.69
CA TRP A 117 9.31 -2.58 -3.45
C TRP A 117 9.64 -2.46 -4.93
N GLN A 118 10.94 -2.45 -5.24
CA GLN A 118 11.45 -2.19 -6.60
C GLN A 118 11.88 -3.47 -7.34
N GLY A 119 11.57 -4.63 -6.76
CA GLY A 119 11.92 -5.96 -7.29
C GLY A 119 10.79 -6.96 -7.09
N LYS A 120 11.15 -8.24 -7.18
CA LYS A 120 10.23 -9.37 -7.02
C LYS A 120 10.65 -10.27 -5.85
N PRO A 121 10.64 -9.78 -4.60
CA PRO A 121 11.03 -10.56 -3.43
C PRO A 121 10.04 -11.70 -3.15
N ASP A 122 10.51 -12.75 -2.50
CA ASP A 122 9.64 -13.79 -1.94
C ASP A 122 8.97 -13.27 -0.67
N LEU A 123 7.66 -13.09 -0.70
CA LEU A 123 6.84 -12.58 0.42
C LEU A 123 6.20 -13.70 1.26
N SER A 124 6.62 -14.95 1.09
CA SER A 124 6.06 -16.09 1.82
C SER A 124 6.13 -15.91 3.34
N ALA A 125 7.16 -15.22 3.86
CA ALA A 125 7.27 -14.91 5.28
C ALA A 125 6.11 -14.03 5.78
N ILE A 126 5.72 -13.02 5.02
CA ILE A 126 4.60 -12.12 5.34
C ILE A 126 3.26 -12.88 5.29
N VAL A 127 3.08 -13.72 4.27
CA VAL A 127 1.88 -14.57 4.13
C VAL A 127 1.78 -15.54 5.31
N ASN A 128 2.90 -16.15 5.74
CA ASN A 128 2.94 -17.09 6.86
C ASN A 128 2.70 -16.42 8.22
N ASP A 129 2.98 -15.13 8.35
CA ASP A 129 2.65 -14.36 9.56
C ASP A 129 1.15 -14.05 9.67
N ASP A 130 0.36 -14.41 8.66
CA ASP A 130 -1.09 -14.31 8.69
C ASP A 130 -1.58 -12.88 8.99
N VAL A 131 -1.06 -11.91 8.25
CA VAL A 131 -1.32 -10.47 8.45
C VAL A 131 -2.73 -10.09 8.01
N HIS A 132 -3.30 -9.09 8.69
CA HIS A 132 -4.64 -8.56 8.43
C HIS A 132 -4.62 -7.28 7.58
N LEU A 133 -3.45 -6.63 7.51
CA LEU A 133 -3.22 -5.40 6.76
C LEU A 133 -1.76 -5.35 6.31
N LEU A 134 -1.53 -5.00 5.05
CA LEU A 134 -0.22 -4.74 4.49
C LEU A 134 -0.06 -3.24 4.24
N LEU A 135 1.03 -2.66 4.69
CA LEU A 135 1.38 -1.26 4.49
C LEU A 135 2.71 -1.17 3.74
N THR A 136 2.93 -0.06 3.05
CA THR A 136 4.29 0.32 2.66
C THR A 136 4.67 1.67 3.24
N ALA A 137 5.97 1.83 3.50
CA ALA A 137 6.58 3.11 3.81
C ALA A 137 7.20 3.73 2.54
N GLY A 138 6.50 3.62 1.41
CA GLY A 138 6.83 4.21 0.12
C GLY A 138 7.69 3.36 -0.81
N ASP A 139 7.89 3.85 -2.02
CA ASP A 139 8.58 3.20 -3.14
C ASP A 139 7.94 1.85 -3.48
N ASN A 140 6.67 1.91 -3.90
CA ASN A 140 5.84 0.74 -4.20
C ASN A 140 6.21 0.08 -5.53
N ILE A 141 6.88 0.82 -6.41
CA ILE A 141 7.28 0.42 -7.76
C ILE A 141 8.70 0.92 -8.05
N ALA A 142 9.31 0.42 -9.12
CA ALA A 142 10.64 0.88 -9.50
C ALA A 142 10.64 2.33 -10.06
N ARG A 143 9.71 2.66 -10.94
CA ARG A 143 9.49 4.02 -11.51
C ARG A 143 8.36 3.99 -12.53
N LEU A 144 7.81 5.17 -12.86
CA LEU A 144 6.75 5.27 -13.88
C LEU A 144 7.33 5.34 -15.31
N TRP A 145 8.31 6.21 -15.53
CA TRP A 145 8.73 6.62 -16.88
C TRP A 145 9.23 5.49 -17.78
N ASP A 146 9.84 4.42 -17.26
CA ASP A 146 10.37 3.33 -18.08
C ASP A 146 9.30 2.39 -18.65
N LYS A 147 8.11 2.39 -18.07
CA LYS A 147 6.96 1.63 -18.55
C LYS A 147 5.93 2.48 -19.28
N CYS A 148 5.86 3.75 -18.92
CA CYS A 148 4.82 4.68 -19.35
C CYS A 148 5.29 5.67 -20.42
N GLY A 149 6.59 5.92 -20.52
CA GLY A 149 7.17 7.02 -21.27
C GLY A 149 7.44 8.23 -20.38
N GLU A 150 8.41 9.06 -20.80
CA GLU A 150 8.83 10.24 -20.05
C GLU A 150 7.75 11.33 -20.04
N GLY A 151 7.41 11.78 -18.84
CA GLY A 151 6.45 12.86 -18.61
C GLY A 151 5.02 12.42 -18.39
N GLU A 152 4.70 11.14 -18.61
CA GLU A 152 3.36 10.60 -18.35
C GLU A 152 3.10 10.52 -16.83
N LYS A 153 2.00 11.16 -16.40
CA LYS A 153 1.68 11.34 -14.98
C LYS A 153 0.61 10.38 -14.45
N ASP A 154 -0.28 9.91 -15.31
CA ASP A 154 -1.47 9.14 -14.94
C ASP A 154 -1.41 7.67 -15.37
N CYS A 155 -0.27 7.21 -15.85
CA CYS A 155 -0.06 5.85 -16.28
C CYS A 155 0.14 4.91 -15.08
N ILE A 156 -0.76 3.95 -14.94
CA ILE A 156 -0.83 3.00 -13.81
C ILE A 156 -0.12 1.68 -14.06
N LYS A 157 0.45 1.47 -15.24
CA LYS A 157 1.03 0.19 -15.66
C LYS A 157 2.01 -0.46 -14.67
N PRO A 158 2.93 0.27 -13.99
CA PRO A 158 3.79 -0.34 -12.99
C PRO A 158 3.06 -0.90 -11.77
N TYR A 159 1.92 -0.30 -11.39
CA TYR A 159 1.07 -0.81 -10.31
C TYR A 159 0.27 -2.05 -10.74
N GLU A 160 -0.19 -2.09 -12.01
CA GLU A 160 -0.79 -3.30 -12.59
C GLU A 160 0.18 -4.48 -12.49
N GLU A 161 1.45 -4.27 -12.94
CA GLU A 161 2.50 -5.30 -12.87
C GLU A 161 2.77 -5.75 -11.43
N LEU A 162 2.70 -4.85 -10.44
CA LEU A 162 2.84 -5.19 -9.03
C LEU A 162 1.70 -6.12 -8.55
N ILE A 163 0.45 -5.81 -8.90
CA ILE A 163 -0.70 -6.66 -8.53
C ILE A 163 -0.63 -8.02 -9.22
N GLU A 164 -0.27 -8.06 -10.51
CA GLU A 164 -0.10 -9.29 -11.29
C GLU A 164 1.01 -10.20 -10.73
N GLU A 165 2.06 -9.65 -10.14
CA GLU A 165 3.14 -10.44 -9.55
C GLU A 165 2.72 -11.15 -8.25
N TYR A 166 1.81 -10.55 -7.46
CA TYR A 166 1.38 -11.07 -6.15
C TYR A 166 -0.15 -11.19 -6.02
N PRO A 167 -0.86 -11.81 -6.99
CA PRO A 167 -2.32 -11.75 -7.07
C PRO A 167 -3.00 -12.36 -5.84
N LYS A 168 -2.44 -13.41 -5.25
CA LYS A 168 -3.00 -14.05 -4.03
C LYS A 168 -2.90 -13.13 -2.82
N LEU A 169 -1.80 -12.41 -2.66
CA LEU A 169 -1.58 -11.48 -1.56
C LEU A 169 -2.57 -10.31 -1.65
N PHE A 170 -2.61 -9.62 -2.78
CA PHE A 170 -3.41 -8.41 -2.94
C PHE A 170 -4.92 -8.63 -2.94
N ARG A 171 -5.39 -9.82 -3.38
CA ARG A 171 -6.83 -10.14 -3.31
C ARG A 171 -7.27 -10.70 -1.95
N SER A 172 -6.34 -10.99 -1.03
CA SER A 172 -6.68 -11.55 0.29
C SER A 172 -6.31 -10.66 1.47
N THR A 173 -5.47 -9.63 1.25
CA THR A 173 -4.95 -8.75 2.32
C THR A 173 -5.10 -7.29 1.87
N PRO A 174 -5.83 -6.45 2.61
CA PRO A 174 -5.89 -5.02 2.33
C PRO A 174 -4.50 -4.39 2.29
N PHE A 175 -4.28 -3.54 1.30
CA PHE A 175 -3.01 -2.88 1.05
C PHE A 175 -3.18 -1.36 1.11
N MET A 176 -2.46 -0.70 2.00
CA MET A 176 -2.48 0.75 2.14
C MET A 176 -1.06 1.31 2.00
N PRO A 177 -0.67 1.73 0.81
CA PRO A 177 0.67 2.26 0.56
C PRO A 177 0.82 3.71 1.01
N ALA A 178 2.04 4.07 1.49
CA ALA A 178 2.50 5.44 1.52
C ALA A 178 3.22 5.77 0.20
N LEU A 179 3.36 7.06 -0.12
CA LEU A 179 4.09 7.50 -1.30
C LEU A 179 5.61 7.48 -1.08
N GLY A 180 6.34 7.00 -2.10
CA GLY A 180 7.75 7.18 -2.25
C GLY A 180 8.10 8.07 -3.45
N ASN A 181 9.39 8.34 -3.66
CA ASN A 181 9.81 9.10 -4.84
C ASN A 181 9.66 8.30 -6.13
N HIS A 182 9.84 6.98 -6.09
CA HIS A 182 9.67 6.11 -7.25
C HIS A 182 8.22 6.03 -7.73
N ASP A 183 7.24 6.22 -6.86
CA ASP A 183 5.81 6.24 -7.18
C ASP A 183 5.40 7.44 -8.06
N ARG A 184 6.25 8.43 -8.18
CA ARG A 184 5.99 9.66 -8.92
C ARG A 184 7.12 10.05 -9.89
N GLU A 185 8.10 9.17 -10.11
CA GLU A 185 9.23 9.40 -11.01
C GLU A 185 8.76 9.26 -12.49
N ILE A 186 8.43 10.42 -13.11
CA ILE A 186 7.92 10.51 -14.49
C ILE A 186 9.02 10.77 -15.53
N ARG A 187 10.26 11.07 -15.09
CA ARG A 187 11.46 11.23 -15.94
C ARG A 187 12.68 10.78 -15.18
N PRO A 188 13.75 10.37 -15.88
CA PRO A 188 15.04 10.11 -15.23
C PRO A 188 15.50 11.32 -14.40
N ARG A 189 15.81 11.09 -13.13
CA ARG A 189 16.29 12.15 -12.23
C ARG A 189 17.56 12.85 -12.77
N GLY A 190 18.48 12.06 -13.34
CA GLY A 190 19.79 12.58 -13.80
C GLY A 190 20.72 12.99 -12.64
N SER A 191 21.87 13.55 -12.99
CA SER A 191 22.89 14.01 -12.01
C SER A 191 22.75 15.48 -11.61
N LYS A 192 21.87 16.23 -12.27
CA LYS A 192 21.57 17.65 -12.02
C LYS A 192 20.07 17.87 -12.21
N PRO A 193 19.46 18.84 -11.50
CA PRO A 193 18.05 19.18 -11.71
C PRO A 193 17.79 19.48 -13.20
N PRO A 194 16.86 18.74 -13.85
CA PRO A 194 16.50 18.94 -15.26
C PRO A 194 15.74 20.25 -15.44
N ALA A 195 15.50 20.64 -16.70
CA ALA A 195 14.69 21.84 -17.01
C ALA A 195 13.21 21.63 -16.63
N GLU A 196 12.70 20.40 -16.76
CA GLU A 196 11.33 20.00 -16.41
C GLU A 196 11.35 19.11 -15.17
N SER A 197 10.27 19.11 -14.39
CA SER A 197 10.16 18.29 -13.20
C SER A 197 10.37 16.79 -13.48
N ALA A 198 11.24 16.13 -12.71
CA ALA A 198 11.48 14.70 -12.79
C ALA A 198 10.34 13.89 -12.14
N TYR A 199 9.58 14.52 -11.25
CA TYR A 199 8.55 13.88 -10.46
C TYR A 199 7.20 14.58 -10.61
N ASP A 200 6.13 13.81 -10.53
CA ASP A 200 4.76 14.31 -10.37
C ASP A 200 4.44 14.43 -8.87
N VAL A 201 4.52 15.65 -8.31
CA VAL A 201 4.26 15.89 -6.88
C VAL A 201 2.85 15.48 -6.48
N ASP A 202 1.87 15.67 -7.40
CA ASP A 202 0.46 15.32 -7.17
C ASP A 202 0.19 13.81 -7.19
N ALA A 203 1.16 13.00 -7.68
CA ALA A 203 1.11 11.54 -7.75
C ALA A 203 -0.19 11.00 -8.38
N LEU A 204 -0.55 11.51 -9.57
CA LEU A 204 -1.83 11.21 -10.22
C LEU A 204 -2.03 9.72 -10.47
N ALA A 205 -1.01 8.99 -10.95
CA ALA A 205 -1.09 7.56 -11.20
C ALA A 205 -1.38 6.77 -9.90
N PHE A 206 -0.71 7.13 -8.81
CA PHE A 206 -0.90 6.52 -7.49
C PHE A 206 -2.33 6.70 -6.98
N LYS A 207 -2.83 7.93 -6.96
CA LYS A 207 -4.20 8.25 -6.51
C LYS A 207 -5.26 7.58 -7.38
N ARG A 208 -5.06 7.59 -8.70
CA ARG A 208 -5.97 6.90 -9.62
C ARG A 208 -6.05 5.40 -9.36
N PHE A 209 -4.96 4.78 -8.88
CA PHE A 209 -4.88 3.34 -8.72
C PHE A 209 -5.35 2.86 -7.34
N PHE A 210 -5.05 3.58 -6.25
CA PHE A 210 -5.23 3.03 -4.90
C PHE A 210 -6.49 3.50 -4.17
N GLU A 211 -7.02 4.69 -4.40
CA GLU A 211 -8.13 5.25 -3.60
C GLU A 211 -7.92 5.08 -2.08
N LEU A 212 -7.18 5.99 -1.45
CA LEU A 212 -6.85 5.95 -0.02
C LEU A 212 -7.62 7.02 0.77
N PRO A 213 -7.63 6.95 2.12
CA PRO A 213 -8.28 7.98 2.94
C PRO A 213 -7.65 9.37 2.81
N ASP A 214 -8.34 10.39 3.31
CA ASP A 214 -7.92 11.79 3.34
C ASP A 214 -7.59 12.34 1.94
N ASP A 215 -6.33 12.77 1.72
CA ASP A 215 -5.88 13.32 0.44
C ASP A 215 -5.05 12.30 -0.37
N GLU A 216 -4.98 11.04 0.10
CA GLU A 216 -4.27 9.91 -0.50
C GLU A 216 -2.72 10.04 -0.48
N TRP A 217 -2.17 11.22 -0.75
CA TRP A 217 -0.74 11.48 -0.62
C TRP A 217 -0.27 11.61 0.85
N LYS A 218 -1.20 11.93 1.76
CA LYS A 218 -1.15 11.77 3.21
C LYS A 218 -2.47 11.15 3.66
N TRP A 219 -2.41 10.23 4.58
CA TRP A 219 -3.61 9.57 5.09
C TRP A 219 -3.45 9.09 6.52
N HIS A 220 -4.57 8.86 7.22
CA HIS A 220 -4.58 8.12 8.46
C HIS A 220 -5.64 7.03 8.43
N PHE A 221 -5.41 5.99 9.24
CA PHE A 221 -6.34 4.89 9.39
C PHE A 221 -6.38 4.42 10.85
N ASP A 222 -7.57 4.44 11.45
CA ASP A 222 -7.80 4.16 12.86
C ASP A 222 -8.40 2.76 13.04
N LEU A 223 -7.64 1.88 13.68
CA LEU A 223 -8.10 0.58 14.15
C LEU A 223 -8.50 0.72 15.63
N THR A 224 -9.65 1.35 15.86
CA THR A 224 -10.10 1.85 17.17
C THR A 224 -10.18 0.78 18.24
N GLU A 225 -10.51 -0.46 17.89
CA GLU A 225 -10.56 -1.57 18.86
C GLU A 225 -9.20 -1.98 19.40
N PHE A 226 -8.14 -1.67 18.67
CA PHE A 226 -6.76 -1.88 19.06
C PHE A 226 -6.12 -0.59 19.58
N ASP A 227 -6.88 0.53 19.58
CA ASP A 227 -6.40 1.85 19.93
C ASP A 227 -5.14 2.24 19.11
N LEU A 228 -5.10 1.78 17.86
CA LEU A 228 -4.01 1.96 16.92
C LEU A 228 -4.39 2.96 15.83
N ARG A 229 -3.57 3.99 15.67
CA ARG A 229 -3.57 4.91 14.53
C ARG A 229 -2.36 4.68 13.65
N LEU A 230 -2.60 4.50 12.36
CA LEU A 230 -1.60 4.46 11.30
C LEU A 230 -1.66 5.80 10.55
N VAL A 231 -0.51 6.42 10.27
CA VAL A 231 -0.43 7.71 9.58
C VAL A 231 0.65 7.66 8.52
N ALA A 232 0.32 8.01 7.28
CA ALA A 232 1.29 8.21 6.21
C ALA A 232 1.57 9.69 5.97
N LEU A 233 2.85 10.05 5.86
CA LEU A 233 3.34 11.41 5.59
C LEU A 233 4.21 11.43 4.35
N ASP A 234 4.27 12.58 3.70
CA ASP A 234 5.05 12.82 2.50
C ASP A 234 6.32 13.62 2.80
N PHE A 235 7.44 12.89 2.98
CA PHE A 235 8.76 13.48 3.25
C PHE A 235 9.80 13.13 2.19
N ASN A 236 9.41 12.60 1.06
CA ASN A 236 10.32 12.12 0.04
C ASN A 236 11.33 13.21 -0.40
N HIS A 237 12.62 12.90 -0.35
CA HIS A 237 13.69 13.78 -0.81
C HIS A 237 13.49 15.24 -0.37
N ILE A 238 13.24 15.48 0.92
CA ILE A 238 12.96 16.82 1.47
C ILE A 238 14.07 17.84 1.18
N SER A 239 15.31 17.39 0.96
CA SER A 239 16.43 18.24 0.57
C SER A 239 16.29 18.87 -0.83
N ASP A 240 15.44 18.29 -1.69
CA ASP A 240 15.25 18.73 -3.06
C ASP A 240 14.03 19.68 -3.21
N PHE A 241 13.38 20.01 -2.10
CA PHE A 241 12.20 20.87 -2.09
C PHE A 241 12.49 22.24 -2.77
N GLY A 242 11.59 22.65 -3.64
CA GLY A 242 11.73 23.91 -4.42
C GLY A 242 12.61 23.80 -5.67
N THR A 243 13.09 22.61 -6.02
CA THR A 243 13.85 22.34 -7.26
C THR A 243 12.99 21.53 -8.24
N THR A 244 13.49 21.27 -9.45
CA THR A 244 12.85 20.34 -10.41
C THR A 244 13.02 18.87 -10.03
N TRP A 245 13.68 18.59 -8.92
CA TRP A 245 13.73 17.28 -8.26
C TRP A 245 12.75 17.16 -7.10
N GLN A 246 11.95 18.19 -6.83
CA GLN A 246 10.96 18.12 -5.75
C GLN A 246 10.03 16.92 -5.93
N THR A 247 9.90 16.13 -4.88
CA THR A 247 9.02 14.98 -4.80
C THR A 247 7.90 15.18 -3.79
N CYS A 248 8.18 15.81 -2.65
CA CYS A 248 7.23 15.93 -1.55
C CYS A 248 6.43 17.23 -1.60
N HIS A 249 5.29 17.20 -0.94
CA HIS A 249 4.52 18.41 -0.60
C HIS A 249 5.25 19.25 0.45
N ALA A 250 4.77 20.48 0.69
CA ALA A 250 5.33 21.35 1.71
C ALA A 250 5.25 20.71 3.11
N PHE A 251 6.32 20.88 3.89
CA PHE A 251 6.49 20.26 5.21
C PHE A 251 6.91 21.26 6.31
N ASP A 252 6.98 22.54 6.01
CA ASP A 252 7.24 23.59 7.02
C ASP A 252 6.08 23.70 8.02
N GLU A 253 6.29 24.47 9.08
CA GLU A 253 5.31 24.63 10.17
C GLU A 253 3.96 25.23 9.76
N ASN A 254 3.89 25.89 8.59
CA ASN A 254 2.68 26.49 8.03
C ASN A 254 2.03 25.58 6.99
N SER A 255 2.67 24.46 6.64
CA SER A 255 2.16 23.53 5.64
C SER A 255 0.86 22.85 6.09
N GLU A 256 0.04 22.51 5.11
CA GLU A 256 -1.20 21.76 5.33
C GLU A 256 -0.92 20.44 6.04
N GLN A 257 0.11 19.70 5.58
CA GLN A 257 0.50 18.41 6.15
C GLN A 257 0.87 18.53 7.63
N PHE A 258 1.65 19.54 8.01
CA PHE A 258 2.01 19.75 9.41
C PHE A 258 0.80 20.09 10.29
N HIS A 259 -0.09 20.97 9.83
CA HIS A 259 -1.30 21.33 10.57
C HIS A 259 -2.24 20.13 10.75
N TRP A 260 -2.42 19.34 9.70
CA TRP A 260 -3.23 18.12 9.72
C TRP A 260 -2.64 17.09 10.70
N TYR A 261 -1.35 16.77 10.58
CA TYR A 261 -0.68 15.81 11.47
C TYR A 261 -0.73 16.27 12.93
N ARG A 262 -0.41 17.53 13.20
CA ARG A 262 -0.51 18.11 14.57
C ARG A 262 -1.92 18.00 15.15
N LYS A 263 -2.96 18.12 14.33
CA LYS A 263 -4.36 17.94 14.76
C LYS A 263 -4.62 16.46 15.14
N LEU A 264 -4.15 15.52 14.34
CA LEU A 264 -4.25 14.09 14.63
C LEU A 264 -3.53 13.74 15.94
N MET A 265 -2.30 14.23 16.13
CA MET A 265 -1.48 13.94 17.31
C MET A 265 -2.00 14.55 18.62
N LYS A 266 -3.00 15.45 18.57
CA LYS A 266 -3.72 15.93 19.75
C LYS A 266 -4.84 15.01 20.22
N GLN A 267 -5.30 14.11 19.37
CA GLN A 267 -6.33 13.13 19.72
C GLN A 267 -5.65 11.95 20.44
N PRO A 268 -6.22 11.50 21.58
CA PRO A 268 -5.61 10.39 22.31
C PRO A 268 -5.74 9.09 21.54
N HIS A 269 -4.62 8.36 21.44
CA HIS A 269 -4.53 6.99 20.94
C HIS A 269 -3.49 6.24 21.77
N GLY A 270 -3.73 4.95 22.02
CA GLY A 270 -2.79 4.09 22.72
C GLY A 270 -1.51 3.88 21.91
N TYR A 271 -1.66 3.74 20.58
CA TYR A 271 -0.54 3.56 19.66
C TYR A 271 -0.71 4.46 18.43
N VAL A 272 0.36 5.15 18.02
CA VAL A 272 0.44 5.87 16.75
C VAL A 272 1.72 5.45 16.03
N VAL A 273 1.57 4.88 14.84
CA VAL A 273 2.66 4.49 13.94
C VAL A 273 2.64 5.43 12.76
N THR A 274 3.75 6.13 12.53
CA THR A 274 3.91 7.09 11.43
C THR A 274 4.81 6.52 10.35
N LEU A 275 4.34 6.54 9.11
CA LEU A 275 5.01 6.02 7.91
C LEU A 275 5.45 7.17 7.02
N TYR A 276 6.62 7.05 6.40
CA TYR A 276 7.09 7.96 5.35
C TYR A 276 8.25 7.30 4.58
N ASN A 277 8.66 7.91 3.46
CA ASN A 277 9.81 7.45 2.68
C ASN A 277 10.88 8.56 2.65
N GLU A 278 11.76 8.58 3.64
CA GLU A 278 12.93 9.45 3.75
C GLU A 278 13.83 8.96 4.89
N ARG A 279 15.09 9.29 4.86
CA ARG A 279 16.03 9.00 5.96
C ARG A 279 15.52 9.60 7.27
N ASN A 280 15.41 8.79 8.30
CA ASN A 280 14.98 9.22 9.63
C ASN A 280 15.79 10.43 10.15
N ALA A 281 17.12 10.42 9.94
CA ALA A 281 17.97 11.54 10.32
C ALA A 281 17.71 12.81 9.50
N SER A 282 17.38 12.68 8.20
CA SER A 282 17.03 13.84 7.35
C SER A 282 15.73 14.48 7.82
N VAL A 283 14.71 13.70 8.10
CA VAL A 283 13.42 14.19 8.61
C VAL A 283 13.62 14.97 9.91
N ARG A 284 14.36 14.43 10.87
CA ARG A 284 14.64 15.14 12.13
C ARG A 284 15.43 16.42 11.95
N ASN A 285 16.40 16.43 11.03
CA ASN A 285 17.31 17.58 10.87
C ASN A 285 16.73 18.67 9.97
N GLN A 286 15.97 18.32 8.93
CA GLN A 286 15.51 19.23 7.89
C GLN A 286 14.03 19.62 8.03
N ALA A 287 13.17 18.70 8.50
CA ALA A 287 11.75 18.97 8.73
C ALA A 287 11.49 19.77 10.02
N GLN A 288 12.54 20.31 10.65
CA GLN A 288 12.51 21.15 11.81
C GLN A 288 12.09 20.47 13.13
N LYS A 289 12.42 21.11 14.24
CA LYS A 289 12.14 20.65 15.61
C LYS A 289 10.66 20.35 15.85
N GLN A 290 9.75 21.09 15.22
CA GLN A 290 8.32 20.98 15.39
C GLN A 290 7.78 19.59 15.02
N TRP A 291 8.33 18.93 14.00
CA TRP A 291 7.95 17.57 13.63
C TRP A 291 8.37 16.55 14.69
N HIS A 292 9.59 16.68 15.19
CA HIS A 292 10.07 15.80 16.25
C HIS A 292 9.21 15.91 17.51
N GLU A 293 8.76 17.11 17.88
CA GLU A 293 7.82 17.34 19.00
C GLU A 293 6.48 16.63 18.80
N GLN A 294 6.04 16.44 17.55
CA GLN A 294 4.84 15.64 17.28
C GLN A 294 5.16 14.15 17.32
N PHE A 295 6.30 13.69 16.79
CA PHE A 295 6.72 12.28 16.85
C PHE A 295 6.87 11.78 18.29
N LEU A 296 7.30 12.63 19.22
CA LEU A 296 7.33 12.33 20.66
C LEU A 296 5.98 11.92 21.25
N ARG A 297 4.87 12.27 20.58
CA ARG A 297 3.50 11.87 20.97
C ARG A 297 3.07 10.54 20.37
N GLY A 298 3.80 10.06 19.37
CA GLY A 298 3.55 8.78 18.71
C GLY A 298 4.32 7.63 19.34
N THR A 299 4.09 6.42 18.87
CA THR A 299 4.76 5.21 19.36
C THR A 299 6.07 4.98 18.62
N CYS A 300 6.06 5.03 17.29
CA CYS A 300 7.26 4.88 16.46
C CYS A 300 7.04 5.50 15.07
N CYS A 301 8.17 5.71 14.37
CA CYS A 301 8.21 6.05 12.96
C CYS A 301 8.80 4.87 12.19
N ILE A 302 8.26 4.58 11.00
CA ILE A 302 8.76 3.53 10.09
C ILE A 302 8.98 4.16 8.72
N THR A 303 10.14 3.91 8.13
CA THR A 303 10.50 4.39 6.80
C THR A 303 11.06 3.27 5.93
N GLY A 304 11.10 3.51 4.61
CA GLY A 304 11.90 2.80 3.65
C GLY A 304 12.88 3.77 3.02
N PHE A 305 14.18 3.55 3.19
CA PHE A 305 15.19 4.36 2.54
C PHE A 305 16.57 3.70 2.61
N GLY A 306 17.16 3.39 1.47
CA GLY A 306 18.56 2.98 1.40
C GLY A 306 18.83 1.49 1.63
N TYR A 307 17.81 0.63 1.54
CA TYR A 307 17.94 -0.83 1.41
C TYR A 307 18.65 -1.54 2.57
N PHE A 308 18.21 -1.32 3.81
CA PHE A 308 18.73 -1.97 5.01
C PHE A 308 17.68 -2.00 6.12
N ALA A 309 17.87 -2.91 7.07
CA ALA A 309 17.05 -2.99 8.28
C ALA A 309 17.69 -2.23 9.43
N GLU A 310 16.95 -1.35 10.10
CA GLU A 310 17.49 -0.55 11.20
C GLU A 310 16.42 -0.25 12.25
N ARG A 311 16.85 -0.15 13.50
CA ARG A 311 16.18 0.62 14.54
C ARG A 311 17.14 1.60 15.18
N ALA A 312 16.79 2.88 15.09
CA ALA A 312 17.41 3.96 15.84
C ALA A 312 16.50 4.45 16.95
N GLU A 313 17.02 5.20 17.90
CA GLU A 313 16.23 5.79 18.99
C GLU A 313 16.75 7.19 19.34
N VAL A 314 15.83 8.17 19.29
CA VAL A 314 16.15 9.55 19.61
C VAL A 314 15.08 10.11 20.53
N ASP A 315 15.50 10.61 21.71
CA ASP A 315 14.63 11.18 22.75
C ASP A 315 13.46 10.24 23.14
N GLY A 316 13.71 8.92 23.13
CA GLY A 316 12.71 7.90 23.42
C GLY A 316 11.72 7.61 22.29
N VAL A 317 11.91 8.20 21.11
CA VAL A 317 11.17 7.84 19.90
C VAL A 317 11.97 6.80 19.11
N PRO A 318 11.41 5.59 18.87
CA PRO A 318 12.02 4.62 17.98
C PRO A 318 11.74 4.96 16.51
N TYR A 319 12.78 4.87 15.69
CA TYR A 319 12.77 5.06 14.24
C TYR A 319 13.23 3.78 13.57
N TYR A 320 12.33 3.16 12.82
CA TYR A 320 12.60 1.94 12.07
C TYR A 320 12.86 2.24 10.61
N ASN A 321 13.73 1.45 9.98
CA ASN A 321 13.92 1.39 8.54
C ASN A 321 13.78 -0.06 8.09
N THR A 322 13.12 -0.27 6.95
CA THR A 322 12.95 -1.59 6.32
C THR A 322 12.98 -1.46 4.80
N SER A 323 13.31 -2.53 4.09
CA SER A 323 13.34 -2.55 2.64
C SER A 323 13.18 -3.95 2.10
N LEU A 324 12.46 -4.11 0.98
CA LEU A 324 12.32 -5.36 0.22
C LEU A 324 13.34 -5.51 -0.90
N SER A 325 14.08 -4.50 -1.25
CA SER A 325 14.86 -4.41 -2.48
C SER A 325 16.36 -4.55 -2.30
N GLY A 326 16.80 -5.57 -1.63
CA GLY A 326 18.15 -6.05 -1.80
C GLY A 326 19.26 -5.06 -1.37
N LYS A 327 20.41 -5.15 -2.06
CA LYS A 327 21.63 -4.46 -1.68
C LYS A 327 21.70 -3.03 -2.25
N GLY A 328 21.83 -2.07 -1.38
CA GLY A 328 21.93 -0.66 -1.76
C GLY A 328 22.85 0.16 -0.87
N ASN A 329 22.71 1.46 -0.95
CA ASN A 329 23.44 2.37 -0.10
C ASN A 329 22.82 2.37 1.29
N GLN A 330 23.59 1.98 2.28
CA GLN A 330 23.20 2.09 3.67
C GLN A 330 23.44 3.51 4.15
N TYR A 331 22.43 4.07 4.82
CA TYR A 331 22.50 5.39 5.44
C TYR A 331 22.11 5.30 6.92
N PRO A 332 22.92 4.60 7.74
CA PRO A 332 22.56 4.35 9.13
C PRO A 332 22.41 5.67 9.89
N ASP A 333 21.44 5.65 10.82
CA ASP A 333 21.25 6.76 11.74
C ASP A 333 22.42 6.81 12.73
N PRO A 334 22.94 8.02 13.10
CA PRO A 334 23.93 8.14 14.14
C PRO A 334 23.53 7.52 15.51
N ASN A 335 22.22 7.38 15.73
CA ASN A 335 21.65 6.80 16.94
C ASN A 335 21.14 5.34 16.75
N SER A 336 21.65 4.65 15.71
CA SER A 336 21.30 3.27 15.42
C SER A 336 21.58 2.35 16.61
N LYS A 337 20.62 1.47 16.92
CA LYS A 337 20.73 0.43 17.96
C LYS A 337 20.89 -0.94 17.33
N ILE A 338 20.24 -1.16 16.19
CA ILE A 338 20.29 -2.39 15.38
C ILE A 338 20.44 -1.97 13.94
N LEU A 339 21.36 -2.61 13.23
CA LEU A 339 21.63 -2.43 11.81
C LEU A 339 21.87 -3.81 11.17
N ALA A 340 21.15 -4.14 10.12
CA ALA A 340 21.37 -5.34 9.34
C ALA A 340 21.26 -5.05 7.84
N ASP A 341 22.16 -5.64 7.05
CA ASP A 341 22.16 -5.58 5.58
C ASP A 341 21.34 -6.75 5.02
N GLU A 342 20.03 -6.70 5.27
CA GLU A 342 19.09 -7.75 4.89
C GLU A 342 17.76 -7.16 4.42
N ASP A 343 17.16 -7.80 3.42
CA ASP A 343 15.77 -7.57 3.04
C ASP A 343 14.85 -7.92 4.19
N SER A 344 13.96 -7.02 4.53
CA SER A 344 13.18 -7.14 5.75
C SER A 344 11.78 -6.51 5.63
N TYR A 345 10.96 -6.78 6.61
CA TYR A 345 9.70 -6.12 6.87
C TYR A 345 9.53 -5.88 8.38
N ILE A 346 8.65 -4.95 8.73
CA ILE A 346 8.25 -4.72 10.13
C ILE A 346 6.92 -5.44 10.37
N LEU A 347 6.87 -6.28 11.39
CA LEU A 347 5.62 -6.90 11.86
C LEU A 347 5.15 -6.19 13.14
N LEU A 348 4.01 -5.54 13.06
CA LEU A 348 3.28 -5.03 14.21
C LEU A 348 2.29 -6.07 14.69
N THR A 349 2.35 -6.46 15.96
CA THR A 349 1.36 -7.33 16.60
C THR A 349 0.74 -6.58 17.76
N VAL A 350 -0.53 -6.25 17.64
CA VAL A 350 -1.27 -5.48 18.65
C VAL A 350 -2.31 -6.36 19.32
N LYS A 351 -2.20 -6.52 20.63
CA LYS A 351 -3.21 -7.21 21.41
C LYS A 351 -4.27 -6.21 21.88
N ARG A 352 -5.54 -6.52 21.71
CA ARG A 352 -6.64 -5.68 22.19
C ARG A 352 -6.51 -5.41 23.69
N GLY A 353 -6.44 -4.12 24.07
CA GLY A 353 -6.25 -3.70 25.45
C GLY A 353 -4.92 -4.12 26.09
N GLY A 354 -3.96 -4.63 25.29
CA GLY A 354 -2.63 -5.06 25.74
C GLY A 354 -1.52 -4.30 25.03
N ALA A 355 -0.30 -4.82 25.07
CA ALA A 355 0.88 -4.24 24.47
C ALA A 355 0.91 -4.40 22.91
N MET A 356 1.70 -3.57 22.25
CA MET A 356 2.08 -3.69 20.85
C MET A 356 3.53 -4.20 20.75
N SER A 357 3.75 -5.32 20.04
CA SER A 357 5.08 -5.78 19.63
C SER A 357 5.41 -5.22 18.24
N VAL A 358 6.64 -4.75 18.09
CA VAL A 358 7.23 -4.33 16.79
C VAL A 358 8.46 -5.18 16.55
N GLU A 359 8.45 -5.94 15.47
CA GLU A 359 9.55 -6.82 15.07
C GLU A 359 10.12 -6.40 13.73
N ILE A 360 11.44 -6.31 13.63
CA ILE A 360 12.12 -6.35 12.32
C ILE A 360 12.33 -7.81 11.98
N LYS A 361 11.78 -8.26 10.87
CA LYS A 361 11.93 -9.63 10.38
C LYS A 361 12.54 -9.64 8.99
N SER A 362 13.51 -10.52 8.78
CA SER A 362 14.01 -10.78 7.43
C SER A 362 13.00 -11.60 6.62
N LEU A 363 13.13 -11.60 5.29
CA LEU A 363 12.25 -12.38 4.40
C LEU A 363 12.39 -13.90 4.58
N ASN A 364 13.41 -14.38 5.29
CA ASN A 364 13.54 -15.79 5.69
C ASN A 364 12.90 -16.09 7.07
N SER A 365 12.06 -15.18 7.60
CA SER A 365 11.36 -15.28 8.89
C SER A 365 12.24 -15.14 10.14
N THR A 366 13.50 -14.74 10.01
CA THR A 366 14.37 -14.49 11.17
C THR A 366 13.97 -13.16 11.82
N VAL A 367 13.79 -13.15 13.14
CA VAL A 367 13.59 -11.93 13.91
C VAL A 367 14.95 -11.28 14.17
N LEU A 368 15.18 -10.11 13.60
CA LEU A 368 16.41 -9.33 13.71
C LEU A 368 16.38 -8.42 14.95
N ASP A 369 15.22 -7.86 15.27
CA ASP A 369 14.97 -7.05 16.47
C ASP A 369 13.51 -7.21 16.92
N ARG A 370 13.26 -7.06 18.21
CA ARG A 370 11.91 -7.03 18.79
C ARG A 370 11.83 -6.02 19.91
N GLN A 371 10.82 -5.16 19.88
CA GLN A 371 10.47 -4.23 20.93
C GLN A 371 9.01 -4.41 21.34
N ILE A 372 8.71 -4.10 22.60
CA ILE A 372 7.34 -4.12 23.13
C ILE A 372 7.03 -2.72 23.66
N TYR A 373 5.91 -2.19 23.23
CA TYR A 373 5.42 -0.87 23.62
C TYR A 373 4.14 -1.02 24.42
N GLU A 374 4.12 -0.41 25.59
CA GLU A 374 2.91 -0.30 26.38
C GLU A 374 2.00 0.80 25.84
N ARG A 375 0.71 0.65 26.09
CA ARG A 375 -0.31 1.63 25.73
C ARG A 375 -0.04 2.96 26.44
N ARG A 376 -0.13 4.06 25.73
CA ARG A 376 0.01 5.43 26.26
C ARG A 376 -1.25 5.93 26.92
#